data_0b7e9d1882ba925d03406f23d8308a7f
#
_entry.id   0b7e9d1882ba925d03406f23d8308a7f
#
_cell.length_a   1.000
_cell.length_b   1.000
_cell.length_c   1.000
_cell.angle_alpha   90.00
_cell.angle_beta   90.00
_cell.angle_gamma   90.00
#
_symmetry.space_group_name_H-M   'P 1'
#
loop_
_entity.id
_entity.type
_entity.pdbx_description
1 polymer ?
#
loop_
_entity_poly.entity_id
_entity_poly.type
_entity_poly.pdbx_seq_one_letter_code
_entity_poly.pdbx_strand_id
1 'polypeptide(L)'
;KMATLGSARKRLLKEEDMTKVEFETSQEVDVTPMFDTMGLREDLLSGIYAYGFEKPSAIQQCAIKQRRKGSDDIAQSQTGTGKMVTFSISVLQCLDIQVRETQALILASTRELAVQIQKGLLALGDYMIVQCRACIGGTNVGVDIRELDYGQHVVAGTPGCVFDKIRRRSLRTWAIKMSVLDEADEMLNKGGYLPPVTQVVLTSAALPPEILEMTNKFMADLIRILVKHGELTLEGIKQFFVAVESCHLLQHQERKVDWLTEKMREANFTMSSMHGEMPQKERESIMKEFQSGASRVLISTDVWACGLDVPQVSLIINYDLPNSRELYIHRIRRSGRCGRKGVAINFVKNDDIRILRDIEQDYSTQIDEMPMNVADLI
;
A
#
# COMPACT_ATOMS: atom_id res chain seq x y z
N LYS A 1 9.03 31.09 -30.30
CA LYS A 1 7.93 30.10 -30.42
C LYS A 1 7.93 29.28 -29.11
N MET A 2 7.05 29.67 -28.21
CA MET A 2 6.78 28.97 -26.95
C MET A 2 5.92 27.75 -27.26
N ALA A 3 6.37 26.57 -26.89
CA ALA A 3 5.58 25.34 -26.90
C ALA A 3 4.78 25.26 -25.61
N THR A 4 3.47 25.30 -25.74
CA THR A 4 2.50 25.12 -24.66
C THR A 4 2.55 23.68 -24.14
N LEU A 5 2.93 23.50 -22.87
CA LEU A 5 2.77 22.25 -22.14
C LEU A 5 1.27 21.95 -21.98
N GLY A 6 0.83 20.83 -22.54
CA GLY A 6 -0.51 20.32 -22.40
C GLY A 6 -0.81 19.94 -20.95
N SER A 7 -1.72 20.67 -20.34
CA SER A 7 -2.34 20.35 -19.06
C SER A 7 -3.07 19.00 -19.14
N ALA A 8 -2.54 17.97 -18.51
CA ALA A 8 -3.27 16.72 -18.27
C ALA A 8 -4.45 17.02 -17.35
N ARG A 9 -5.66 17.07 -17.89
CA ARG A 9 -6.90 17.16 -17.12
C ARG A 9 -7.02 15.92 -16.22
N LYS A 10 -6.73 16.07 -14.92
CA LYS A 10 -7.17 15.13 -13.87
C LYS A 10 -8.71 15.12 -13.91
N ARG A 11 -9.30 13.99 -14.34
CA ARG A 11 -10.73 13.77 -14.14
C ARG A 11 -10.95 13.54 -12.64
N LEU A 12 -11.55 14.51 -11.98
CA LEU A 12 -12.06 14.39 -10.62
C LEU A 12 -13.08 13.25 -10.56
N LEU A 13 -12.93 12.37 -9.59
CA LEU A 13 -13.96 11.40 -9.19
C LEU A 13 -15.23 12.17 -8.85
N LYS A 14 -16.39 11.67 -9.28
CA LYS A 14 -17.66 12.25 -8.91
C LYS A 14 -17.81 12.17 -7.38
N GLU A 15 -18.12 13.29 -6.75
CA GLU A 15 -18.29 13.45 -5.29
C GLU A 15 -19.32 12.45 -4.70
N GLU A 16 -20.22 11.91 -5.51
CA GLU A 16 -21.30 11.00 -5.08
C GLU A 16 -20.82 9.60 -4.67
N ASP A 17 -19.68 9.10 -5.18
CA ASP A 17 -19.23 7.74 -4.90
C ASP A 17 -18.40 7.62 -3.61
N MET A 18 -17.85 8.73 -3.11
CA MET A 18 -16.97 8.74 -1.92
C MET A 18 -17.73 8.95 -0.59
N THR A 19 -18.98 9.40 -0.63
CA THR A 19 -19.78 9.70 0.57
C THR A 19 -20.58 8.50 1.09
N LYS A 20 -20.58 7.37 0.38
CA LYS A 20 -21.41 6.19 0.70
C LYS A 20 -20.72 5.15 1.56
N VAL A 21 -19.42 5.28 1.84
CA VAL A 21 -18.68 4.28 2.63
C VAL A 21 -19.06 4.43 4.10
N GLU A 22 -19.75 3.45 4.65
CA GLU A 22 -20.08 3.38 6.07
C GLU A 22 -18.97 2.66 6.85
N PHE A 23 -18.51 3.28 7.94
CA PHE A 23 -17.54 2.70 8.84
C PHE A 23 -18.22 2.17 10.11
N GLU A 24 -17.79 1.02 10.59
CA GLU A 24 -18.04 0.56 11.94
C GLU A 24 -16.92 1.10 12.83
N THR A 25 -17.31 1.86 13.87
CA THR A 25 -16.35 2.42 14.83
C THR A 25 -16.62 1.85 16.20
N SER A 26 -15.56 1.49 16.94
CA SER A 26 -15.69 0.94 18.30
C SER A 26 -16.08 1.99 19.33
N GLN A 27 -15.93 3.27 19.01
CA GLN A 27 -16.26 4.44 19.83
C GLN A 27 -16.87 5.52 18.94
N GLU A 28 -17.50 6.52 19.54
CA GLU A 28 -17.98 7.68 18.80
C GLU A 28 -16.80 8.45 18.19
N VAL A 29 -16.74 8.45 16.87
CA VAL A 29 -15.66 9.08 16.09
C VAL A 29 -16.16 10.41 15.55
N ASP A 30 -15.41 11.47 15.85
CA ASP A 30 -15.69 12.82 15.40
C ASP A 30 -15.30 12.98 13.90
N VAL A 31 -16.27 12.93 13.02
CA VAL A 31 -16.08 13.03 11.57
C VAL A 31 -15.86 14.49 11.18
N THR A 32 -14.74 14.78 10.53
CA THR A 32 -14.36 16.15 10.17
C THR A 32 -14.27 16.31 8.65
N PRO A 33 -15.21 17.05 8.02
CA PRO A 33 -15.37 17.05 6.56
C PRO A 33 -14.31 17.87 5.80
N MET A 34 -13.52 18.71 6.47
CA MET A 34 -12.52 19.58 5.84
C MET A 34 -11.19 19.57 6.60
N PHE A 35 -10.08 19.66 5.88
CA PHE A 35 -8.73 19.70 6.48
C PHE A 35 -8.55 20.92 7.42
N ASP A 36 -9.12 22.08 7.06
CA ASP A 36 -9.04 23.32 7.87
C ASP A 36 -9.65 23.15 9.26
N THR A 37 -10.67 22.30 9.39
CA THR A 37 -11.38 22.10 10.68
C THR A 37 -10.77 20.97 11.52
N MET A 38 -9.74 20.29 11.01
CA MET A 38 -9.03 19.23 11.76
C MET A 38 -8.04 19.77 12.80
N GLY A 39 -7.76 21.09 12.78
CA GLY A 39 -6.79 21.73 13.67
C GLY A 39 -5.35 21.32 13.35
N LEU A 40 -5.03 21.14 12.09
CA LEU A 40 -3.68 20.84 11.60
C LEU A 40 -2.80 22.09 11.69
N ARG A 41 -1.48 21.89 11.74
CA ARG A 41 -0.49 22.97 11.65
C ARG A 41 -0.59 23.66 10.29
N GLU A 42 -0.35 24.96 10.24
CA GLU A 42 -0.47 25.75 9.01
C GLU A 42 0.52 25.32 7.92
N ASP A 43 1.77 24.99 8.31
CA ASP A 43 2.80 24.46 7.40
C ASP A 43 2.39 23.11 6.78
N LEU A 44 1.82 22.19 7.58
CA LEU A 44 1.30 20.92 7.11
C LEU A 44 0.07 21.11 6.20
N LEU A 45 -0.84 21.99 6.57
CA LEU A 45 -2.03 22.29 5.77
C LEU A 45 -1.64 22.84 4.38
N SER A 46 -0.64 23.72 4.34
CA SER A 46 -0.07 24.23 3.09
C SER A 46 0.53 23.10 2.23
N GLY A 47 1.22 22.13 2.85
CA GLY A 47 1.74 20.94 2.17
C GLY A 47 0.65 20.05 1.59
N ILE A 48 -0.45 19.84 2.32
CA ILE A 48 -1.61 19.06 1.87
C ILE A 48 -2.23 19.66 0.60
N TYR A 49 -2.47 20.99 0.62
CA TYR A 49 -3.06 21.68 -0.54
C TYR A 49 -2.08 21.76 -1.72
N ALA A 50 -0.80 21.99 -1.46
CA ALA A 50 0.24 21.99 -2.51
C ALA A 50 0.41 20.61 -3.16
N TYR A 51 0.20 19.52 -2.40
CA TYR A 51 0.20 18.16 -2.94
C TYR A 51 -1.00 17.90 -3.88
N GLY A 52 -2.05 18.72 -3.80
CA GLY A 52 -3.24 18.68 -4.65
C GLY A 52 -4.45 18.02 -4.02
N PHE A 53 -4.51 17.89 -2.70
CA PHE A 53 -5.71 17.47 -1.98
C PHE A 53 -6.59 18.69 -1.67
N GLU A 54 -7.85 18.63 -2.07
CA GLU A 54 -8.84 19.68 -1.81
C GLU A 54 -9.75 19.33 -0.64
N LYS A 55 -10.18 18.06 -0.56
CA LYS A 55 -11.06 17.54 0.48
C LYS A 55 -10.53 16.21 1.02
N PRO A 56 -10.72 15.94 2.32
CA PRO A 56 -10.34 14.65 2.90
C PRO A 56 -11.27 13.52 2.43
N SER A 57 -10.71 12.36 2.18
CA SER A 57 -11.47 11.12 1.93
C SER A 57 -12.20 10.67 3.20
N ALA A 58 -13.16 9.75 3.07
CA ALA A 58 -13.95 9.26 4.20
C ALA A 58 -13.07 8.72 5.35
N ILE A 59 -12.03 7.93 5.06
CA ILE A 59 -11.10 7.44 6.08
C ILE A 59 -10.28 8.57 6.72
N GLN A 60 -9.91 9.61 5.95
CA GLN A 60 -9.20 10.77 6.46
C GLN A 60 -10.06 11.59 7.41
N GLN A 61 -11.34 11.77 7.10
CA GLN A 61 -12.30 12.47 7.93
C GLN A 61 -12.48 11.82 9.31
N CYS A 62 -12.41 10.49 9.38
CA CYS A 62 -12.56 9.73 10.62
C CYS A 62 -11.25 9.60 11.40
N ALA A 63 -10.13 9.28 10.73
CA ALA A 63 -8.93 8.82 11.40
C ALA A 63 -7.95 9.94 11.82
N ILE A 64 -7.78 11.01 11.03
CA ILE A 64 -6.72 12.01 11.27
C ILE A 64 -6.89 12.67 12.65
N LYS A 65 -8.09 13.11 12.99
CA LYS A 65 -8.36 13.80 14.25
C LYS A 65 -8.21 12.88 15.46
N GLN A 66 -8.56 11.60 15.33
CA GLN A 66 -8.43 10.62 16.40
C GLN A 66 -6.97 10.30 16.72
N ARG A 67 -6.14 10.12 15.70
CA ARG A 67 -4.69 9.89 15.86
C ARG A 67 -3.98 11.03 16.59
N ARG A 68 -4.44 12.26 16.38
CA ARG A 68 -3.94 13.43 17.10
C ARG A 68 -4.19 13.35 18.61
N LYS A 69 -5.23 12.63 19.06
CA LYS A 69 -5.55 12.45 20.50
C LYS A 69 -4.58 11.47 21.18
N GLY A 70 -3.75 10.74 20.43
CA GLY A 70 -2.75 9.82 20.96
C GLY A 70 -3.26 8.40 21.23
N SER A 71 -4.49 8.08 20.86
CA SER A 71 -5.05 6.72 20.99
C SER A 71 -4.48 5.79 19.91
N ASP A 72 -4.33 4.52 20.24
CA ASP A 72 -4.02 3.50 19.25
C ASP A 72 -5.20 3.32 18.29
N ASP A 73 -4.93 3.14 17.00
CA ASP A 73 -6.02 2.93 16.05
C ASP A 73 -5.74 1.85 15.01
N ILE A 74 -6.82 1.21 14.59
CA ILE A 74 -6.87 0.32 13.45
C ILE A 74 -7.76 0.96 12.40
N ALA A 75 -7.20 1.27 11.23
CA ALA A 75 -7.93 1.81 10.11
C ALA A 75 -7.95 0.83 8.94
N GLN A 76 -9.12 0.23 8.71
CA GLN A 76 -9.37 -0.59 7.54
C GLN A 76 -10.02 0.25 6.44
N SER A 77 -9.44 0.23 5.25
CA SER A 77 -10.02 0.93 4.10
C SER A 77 -9.47 0.32 2.81
N GLN A 78 -10.24 0.40 1.75
CA GLN A 78 -9.82 -0.10 0.44
C GLN A 78 -8.51 0.54 -0.02
N THR A 79 -7.79 -0.14 -0.90
CA THR A 79 -6.59 0.41 -1.52
C THR A 79 -6.96 1.60 -2.42
N GLY A 80 -6.18 2.68 -2.37
CA GLY A 80 -6.46 3.89 -3.16
C GLY A 80 -7.36 4.92 -2.48
N THR A 81 -7.89 4.65 -1.28
CA THR A 81 -8.74 5.59 -0.52
C THR A 81 -7.94 6.65 0.27
N GLY A 82 -6.62 6.62 0.18
CA GLY A 82 -5.76 7.59 0.85
C GLY A 82 -5.21 7.15 2.21
N LYS A 83 -5.16 5.86 2.54
CA LYS A 83 -4.58 5.34 3.80
C LYS A 83 -3.18 5.88 4.08
N MET A 84 -2.27 5.79 3.08
CA MET A 84 -0.91 6.29 3.20
C MET A 84 -0.88 7.78 3.56
N VAL A 85 -1.71 8.58 2.92
CA VAL A 85 -1.82 10.01 3.21
C VAL A 85 -2.40 10.25 4.59
N THR A 86 -3.37 9.44 5.03
CA THR A 86 -3.99 9.54 6.35
C THR A 86 -2.96 9.39 7.47
N PHE A 87 -2.15 8.34 7.46
CA PHE A 87 -1.13 8.19 8.49
C PHE A 87 0.03 9.17 8.30
N SER A 88 0.39 9.53 7.07
CA SER A 88 1.44 10.52 6.83
C SER A 88 1.09 11.89 7.42
N ILE A 89 -0.14 12.37 7.23
CA ILE A 89 -0.63 13.61 7.86
C ILE A 89 -0.58 13.49 9.38
N SER A 90 -1.02 12.34 9.94
CA SER A 90 -1.02 12.13 11.39
C SER A 90 0.39 12.12 11.97
N VAL A 91 1.33 11.45 11.31
CA VAL A 91 2.76 11.44 11.68
C VAL A 91 3.32 12.86 11.63
N LEU A 92 3.17 13.57 10.51
CA LEU A 92 3.69 14.93 10.33
C LEU A 92 3.15 15.91 11.37
N GLN A 93 1.87 15.78 11.75
CA GLN A 93 1.22 16.59 12.77
C GLN A 93 1.85 16.40 14.17
N CYS A 94 2.34 15.19 14.49
CA CYS A 94 2.92 14.86 15.80
C CYS A 94 4.41 15.20 15.93
N LEU A 95 5.09 15.56 14.82
CA LEU A 95 6.54 15.84 14.85
C LEU A 95 6.86 17.18 15.51
N ASP A 96 7.92 17.17 16.31
CA ASP A 96 8.65 18.35 16.70
C ASP A 96 9.90 18.49 15.81
N ILE A 97 9.87 19.45 14.89
CA ILE A 97 10.93 19.62 13.89
C ILE A 97 12.25 20.12 14.51
N GLN A 98 12.21 20.70 15.70
CA GLN A 98 13.41 21.16 16.39
C GLN A 98 14.20 19.99 17.00
N VAL A 99 13.53 18.86 17.24
CA VAL A 99 14.15 17.67 17.83
C VAL A 99 14.66 16.75 16.72
N ARG A 100 15.98 16.69 16.54
CA ARG A 100 16.66 15.85 15.54
C ARG A 100 16.82 14.41 16.00
N GLU A 101 15.72 13.78 16.35
CA GLU A 101 15.63 12.36 16.73
C GLU A 101 14.49 11.69 15.98
N THR A 102 14.53 10.37 15.85
CA THR A 102 13.44 9.63 15.22
C THR A 102 12.21 9.61 16.13
N GLN A 103 11.17 10.30 15.72
CA GLN A 103 9.91 10.45 16.47
C GLN A 103 8.78 9.59 15.90
N ALA A 104 8.91 9.15 14.66
CA ALA A 104 7.95 8.21 14.08
C ALA A 104 8.67 7.09 13.33
N LEU A 105 8.13 5.88 13.46
CA LEU A 105 8.59 4.69 12.77
C LEU A 105 7.45 4.13 11.92
N ILE A 106 7.70 3.92 10.64
CA ILE A 106 6.71 3.34 9.73
C ILE A 106 7.28 2.05 9.16
N LEU A 107 6.59 0.95 9.43
CA LEU A 107 6.93 -0.35 8.90
C LEU A 107 6.10 -0.66 7.67
N ALA A 108 6.76 -1.10 6.62
CA ALA A 108 6.16 -1.47 5.35
C ALA A 108 6.56 -2.90 4.97
N SER A 109 5.65 -3.64 4.35
CA SER A 109 5.87 -5.03 3.96
C SER A 109 6.94 -5.22 2.88
N THR A 110 7.15 -4.20 2.03
CA THR A 110 8.10 -4.21 0.92
C THR A 110 9.01 -2.99 0.91
N ARG A 111 10.18 -3.11 0.24
CA ARG A 111 11.15 -2.02 0.08
C ARG A 111 10.57 -0.86 -0.73
N GLU A 112 9.83 -1.20 -1.77
CA GLU A 112 9.20 -0.25 -2.69
C GLU A 112 8.14 0.58 -1.97
N LEU A 113 7.32 -0.04 -1.12
CA LEU A 113 6.33 0.66 -0.29
C LEU A 113 7.01 1.60 0.69
N ALA A 114 8.10 1.19 1.34
CA ALA A 114 8.86 2.06 2.24
C ALA A 114 9.40 3.31 1.53
N VAL A 115 9.93 3.16 0.30
CA VAL A 115 10.40 4.28 -0.52
C VAL A 115 9.22 5.18 -0.96
N GLN A 116 8.07 4.59 -1.30
CA GLN A 116 6.87 5.35 -1.65
C GLN A 116 6.36 6.18 -0.46
N ILE A 117 6.33 5.60 0.73
CA ILE A 117 5.97 6.28 1.98
C ILE A 117 6.93 7.45 2.25
N GLN A 118 8.24 7.24 2.14
CA GLN A 118 9.22 8.31 2.29
C GLN A 118 8.94 9.48 1.34
N LYS A 119 8.74 9.19 0.05
CA LYS A 119 8.44 10.24 -0.95
C LYS A 119 7.15 10.98 -0.64
N GLY A 120 6.10 10.27 -0.23
CA GLY A 120 4.83 10.88 0.14
C GLY A 120 4.94 11.78 1.37
N LEU A 121 5.67 11.33 2.40
CA LEU A 121 5.94 12.12 3.61
C LEU A 121 6.73 13.40 3.31
N LEU A 122 7.79 13.29 2.51
CA LEU A 122 8.60 14.45 2.14
C LEU A 122 7.80 15.45 1.31
N ALA A 123 6.95 14.99 0.40
CA ALA A 123 6.11 15.87 -0.42
C ALA A 123 4.99 16.55 0.39
N LEU A 124 4.36 15.85 1.35
CA LEU A 124 3.37 16.46 2.25
C LEU A 124 4.01 17.39 3.28
N GLY A 125 5.22 17.07 3.73
CA GLY A 125 5.99 17.85 4.71
C GLY A 125 6.94 18.88 4.10
N ASP A 126 6.79 19.26 2.83
CA ASP A 126 7.72 20.16 2.12
C ASP A 126 7.87 21.50 2.81
N TYR A 127 6.78 22.06 3.33
CA TYR A 127 6.78 23.31 4.09
C TYR A 127 7.27 23.19 5.54
N MET A 128 7.51 21.95 6.01
CA MET A 128 7.91 21.67 7.40
C MET A 128 9.41 21.39 7.57
N ILE A 129 10.18 21.26 6.48
CA ILE A 129 11.61 20.88 6.47
C ILE A 129 11.83 19.51 7.18
N VAL A 130 10.94 18.56 6.94
CA VAL A 130 10.99 17.21 7.53
C VAL A 130 12.14 16.40 6.96
N GLN A 131 12.83 15.66 7.82
CA GLN A 131 13.82 14.66 7.45
C GLN A 131 13.19 13.26 7.57
N CYS A 132 13.19 12.50 6.48
CA CYS A 132 12.65 11.16 6.45
C CYS A 132 13.59 10.22 5.69
N ARG A 133 13.94 9.08 6.29
CA ARG A 133 14.81 8.07 5.68
C ARG A 133 14.07 6.77 5.45
N ALA A 134 14.25 6.19 4.24
CA ALA A 134 13.84 4.83 3.95
C ALA A 134 14.97 3.85 4.33
N CYS A 135 14.73 3.01 5.34
CA CYS A 135 15.64 1.94 5.78
C CYS A 135 15.22 0.62 5.12
N ILE A 136 15.88 0.28 4.03
CA ILE A 136 15.59 -0.91 3.21
C ILE A 136 16.85 -1.74 2.96
N GLY A 137 16.69 -3.02 2.67
CA GLY A 137 17.81 -3.88 2.28
C GLY A 137 18.31 -3.55 0.87
N GLY A 138 19.61 -3.81 0.61
CA GLY A 138 20.24 -3.56 -0.68
C GLY A 138 20.81 -2.14 -0.85
N THR A 139 20.72 -1.28 0.17
CA THR A 139 21.38 0.03 0.24
C THR A 139 22.74 -0.06 0.92
N ASN A 140 23.53 1.00 0.80
CA ASN A 140 24.82 1.08 1.50
C ASN A 140 24.61 1.34 3.00
N VAL A 141 24.92 0.34 3.82
CA VAL A 141 24.74 0.37 5.29
C VAL A 141 25.44 1.56 5.95
N GLY A 142 26.64 1.92 5.47
CA GLY A 142 27.42 3.04 6.02
C GLY A 142 26.78 4.41 5.71
N VAL A 143 26.11 4.54 4.57
CA VAL A 143 25.32 5.74 4.25
C VAL A 143 24.10 5.83 5.16
N ASP A 144 23.38 4.72 5.32
CA ASP A 144 22.20 4.70 6.18
C ASP A 144 22.55 5.05 7.65
N ILE A 145 23.66 4.53 8.17
CA ILE A 145 24.10 4.86 9.54
C ILE A 145 24.39 6.36 9.67
N ARG A 146 25.12 6.95 8.73
CA ARG A 146 25.43 8.39 8.77
C ARG A 146 24.19 9.28 8.70
N GLU A 147 23.22 8.90 7.84
CA GLU A 147 21.95 9.62 7.71
C GLU A 147 21.12 9.54 9.00
N LEU A 148 21.10 8.38 9.64
CA LEU A 148 20.41 8.19 10.92
C LEU A 148 21.11 8.97 12.06
N ASP A 149 22.44 8.99 12.09
CA ASP A 149 23.23 9.76 13.08
C ASP A 149 23.06 11.27 12.89
N TYR A 150 22.87 11.74 11.65
CA TYR A 150 22.55 13.15 11.36
C TYR A 150 21.21 13.60 11.99
N GLY A 151 20.32 12.66 12.23
CA GLY A 151 19.01 12.84 12.82
C GLY A 151 17.89 12.88 11.78
N GLN A 152 17.07 11.84 11.80
CA GLN A 152 15.87 11.72 10.95
C GLN A 152 14.64 11.81 11.82
N HIS A 153 13.67 12.66 11.47
CA HIS A 153 12.42 12.78 12.22
C HIS A 153 11.54 11.53 12.03
N VAL A 154 11.55 10.95 10.83
CA VAL A 154 10.78 9.77 10.47
C VAL A 154 11.67 8.72 9.81
N VAL A 155 11.50 7.47 10.20
CA VAL A 155 12.09 6.33 9.52
C VAL A 155 10.97 5.47 8.95
N ALA A 156 11.00 5.24 7.64
CA ALA A 156 10.16 4.25 6.97
C ALA A 156 11.02 3.05 6.58
N GLY A 157 10.59 1.81 6.79
CA GLY A 157 11.44 0.70 6.42
C GLY A 157 10.78 -0.68 6.49
N THR A 158 11.50 -1.68 5.98
CA THR A 158 11.07 -3.06 6.13
C THR A 158 11.48 -3.59 7.51
N PRO A 159 10.66 -4.45 8.15
CA PRO A 159 10.89 -4.89 9.53
C PRO A 159 12.30 -5.43 9.78
N GLY A 160 12.82 -6.30 8.91
CA GLY A 160 14.14 -6.88 9.07
C GLY A 160 15.28 -5.84 9.02
N CYS A 161 15.17 -4.84 8.15
CA CYS A 161 16.18 -3.78 8.05
C CYS A 161 16.11 -2.83 9.27
N VAL A 162 14.92 -2.44 9.66
CA VAL A 162 14.71 -1.59 10.85
C VAL A 162 15.20 -2.27 12.10
N PHE A 163 14.87 -3.55 12.30
CA PHE A 163 15.35 -4.34 13.43
C PHE A 163 16.89 -4.45 13.48
N ASP A 164 17.54 -4.66 12.32
CA ASP A 164 19.01 -4.66 12.25
C ASP A 164 19.62 -3.30 12.67
N LYS A 165 19.01 -2.19 12.26
CA LYS A 165 19.45 -0.84 12.67
C LYS A 165 19.24 -0.58 14.16
N ILE A 166 18.13 -1.05 14.74
CA ILE A 166 17.89 -0.97 16.20
C ILE A 166 18.92 -1.82 16.95
N ARG A 167 19.14 -3.07 16.52
CA ARG A 167 20.13 -3.98 17.14
C ARG A 167 21.56 -3.43 17.11
N ARG A 168 21.91 -2.75 16.01
CA ARG A 168 23.21 -2.06 15.85
C ARG A 168 23.30 -0.74 16.61
N ARG A 169 22.22 -0.30 17.26
CA ARG A 169 22.07 0.99 17.94
C ARG A 169 22.29 2.22 17.03
N SER A 170 22.17 2.05 15.72
CA SER A 170 22.20 3.15 14.74
C SER A 170 20.84 3.82 14.60
N LEU A 171 19.73 3.11 14.87
CA LEU A 171 18.41 3.68 15.01
C LEU A 171 18.02 3.70 16.49
N ARG A 172 17.86 4.90 17.03
CA ARG A 172 17.47 5.15 18.42
C ARG A 172 15.94 5.21 18.51
N THR A 173 15.37 4.53 19.52
CA THR A 173 13.90 4.35 19.60
C THR A 173 13.26 5.14 20.74
N TRP A 174 14.04 5.80 21.60
CA TRP A 174 13.50 6.44 22.81
C TRP A 174 12.63 7.67 22.56
N ALA A 175 12.79 8.35 21.41
CA ALA A 175 12.00 9.51 21.04
C ALA A 175 10.79 9.18 20.15
N ILE A 176 10.58 7.89 19.84
CA ILE A 176 9.46 7.46 18.99
C ILE A 176 8.16 7.67 19.75
N LYS A 177 7.27 8.47 19.16
CA LYS A 177 5.92 8.78 19.67
C LYS A 177 4.86 7.95 18.96
N MET A 178 5.07 7.61 17.68
CA MET A 178 4.11 6.90 16.84
C MET A 178 4.79 5.81 16.03
N SER A 179 4.20 4.62 16.03
CA SER A 179 4.59 3.49 15.17
C SER A 179 3.43 3.12 14.24
N VAL A 180 3.67 3.14 12.95
CA VAL A 180 2.69 2.81 11.91
C VAL A 180 3.07 1.49 11.26
N LEU A 181 2.10 0.58 11.13
CA LEU A 181 2.22 -0.63 10.32
C LEU A 181 1.29 -0.50 9.12
N ASP A 182 1.86 -0.36 7.94
CA ASP A 182 1.10 -0.35 6.70
C ASP A 182 1.07 -1.76 6.08
N GLU A 183 -0.09 -2.17 5.57
CA GLU A 183 -0.41 -3.54 5.20
C GLU A 183 -0.16 -4.52 6.38
N ALA A 184 -0.79 -4.18 7.52
CA ALA A 184 -0.56 -4.84 8.80
C ALA A 184 -0.87 -6.34 8.80
N ASP A 185 -1.83 -6.79 8.00
CA ASP A 185 -2.17 -8.19 7.76
C ASP A 185 -0.97 -9.01 7.27
N GLU A 186 -0.19 -8.47 6.33
CA GLU A 186 1.03 -9.12 5.84
C GLU A 186 2.15 -9.19 6.88
N MET A 187 2.27 -8.15 7.69
CA MET A 187 3.38 -8.01 8.61
C MET A 187 3.17 -8.79 9.90
N LEU A 188 1.96 -8.81 10.42
CA LEU A 188 1.64 -9.51 11.67
C LEU A 188 1.62 -11.03 11.48
N ASN A 189 1.25 -11.52 10.31
CA ASN A 189 1.36 -12.95 9.96
C ASN A 189 2.81 -13.48 10.00
N LYS A 190 3.80 -12.61 9.85
CA LYS A 190 5.24 -12.97 9.84
C LYS A 190 5.94 -12.77 11.20
N GLY A 191 5.20 -12.46 12.27
CA GLY A 191 5.76 -12.23 13.59
C GLY A 191 6.48 -10.87 13.72
N GLY A 192 5.74 -9.78 13.60
CA GLY A 192 6.27 -8.42 13.70
C GLY A 192 6.72 -8.06 15.12
N TYR A 193 7.84 -7.35 15.25
CA TYR A 193 8.31 -6.75 16.48
C TYR A 193 7.92 -5.29 16.53
N LEU A 194 7.25 -4.88 17.62
CA LEU A 194 6.88 -3.47 17.87
C LEU A 194 7.70 -2.92 19.04
N PRO A 195 8.19 -1.67 18.93
CA PRO A 195 8.82 -1.00 20.07
C PRO A 195 7.81 -0.82 21.21
N PRO A 196 8.20 -1.00 22.47
CA PRO A 196 7.32 -0.73 23.61
C PRO A 196 7.04 0.78 23.76
N VAL A 197 5.84 1.14 24.22
CA VAL A 197 5.44 2.48 24.65
C VAL A 197 5.41 3.52 23.51
N THR A 198 4.64 3.23 22.46
CA THR A 198 4.35 4.22 21.41
C THR A 198 2.90 4.10 20.99
N GLN A 199 2.32 5.20 20.52
CA GLN A 199 1.03 5.12 19.81
C GLN A 199 1.18 4.20 18.60
N VAL A 200 0.34 3.17 18.51
CA VAL A 200 0.35 2.20 17.43
C VAL A 200 -0.79 2.47 16.46
N VAL A 201 -0.44 2.61 15.19
CA VAL A 201 -1.38 2.81 14.09
C VAL A 201 -1.27 1.66 13.12
N LEU A 202 -2.35 0.91 12.95
CA LEU A 202 -2.43 -0.17 11.97
C LEU A 202 -3.27 0.26 10.78
N THR A 203 -2.74 0.05 9.60
CA THR A 203 -3.49 0.26 8.36
C THR A 203 -3.46 -0.99 7.50
N SER A 204 -4.62 -1.40 7.00
CA SER A 204 -4.74 -2.52 6.08
C SER A 204 -5.96 -2.39 5.19
N ALA A 205 -5.98 -3.14 4.10
CA ALA A 205 -7.14 -3.30 3.24
C ALA A 205 -8.02 -4.49 3.67
N ALA A 206 -7.44 -5.48 4.34
CA ALA A 206 -8.13 -6.64 4.88
C ALA A 206 -7.58 -6.95 6.28
N LEU A 207 -8.45 -7.17 7.23
CA LEU A 207 -8.06 -7.50 8.61
C LEU A 207 -8.80 -8.77 9.04
N PRO A 208 -8.16 -9.94 8.88
CA PRO A 208 -8.70 -11.20 9.36
C PRO A 208 -8.97 -11.15 10.87
N PRO A 209 -9.97 -11.91 11.38
CA PRO A 209 -10.31 -11.94 12.80
C PRO A 209 -9.11 -12.26 13.70
N GLU A 210 -8.22 -13.13 13.27
CA GLU A 210 -7.02 -13.56 14.01
C GLU A 210 -6.07 -12.37 14.25
N ILE A 211 -5.93 -11.50 13.26
CA ILE A 211 -5.13 -10.27 13.37
C ILE A 211 -5.78 -9.30 14.36
N LEU A 212 -7.11 -9.13 14.28
CA LEU A 212 -7.85 -8.28 15.21
C LEU A 212 -7.76 -8.79 16.67
N GLU A 213 -7.76 -10.09 16.90
CA GLU A 213 -7.54 -10.67 18.22
C GLU A 213 -6.11 -10.44 18.71
N MET A 214 -5.12 -10.60 17.82
CA MET A 214 -3.72 -10.36 18.14
C MET A 214 -3.48 -8.91 18.57
N THR A 215 -4.11 -7.93 17.93
CA THR A 215 -3.93 -6.50 18.24
C THR A 215 -4.35 -6.15 19.65
N ASN A 216 -5.35 -6.82 20.23
CA ASN A 216 -5.76 -6.61 21.63
C ASN A 216 -4.67 -6.92 22.66
N LYS A 217 -3.61 -7.64 22.28
CA LYS A 217 -2.52 -8.01 23.18
C LYS A 217 -1.47 -6.91 23.35
N PHE A 218 -1.38 -5.98 22.41
CA PHE A 218 -0.32 -4.97 22.42
C PHE A 218 -0.80 -3.53 22.15
N MET A 219 -2.09 -3.34 21.85
CA MET A 219 -2.70 -2.02 21.66
C MET A 219 -3.57 -1.65 22.87
N ALA A 220 -3.44 -0.40 23.32
CA ALA A 220 -4.22 0.16 24.41
C ALA A 220 -5.20 1.21 23.89
N ASP A 221 -6.36 1.36 24.57
CA ASP A 221 -7.39 2.35 24.19
C ASP A 221 -7.73 2.35 22.68
N LEU A 222 -7.86 1.14 22.15
CA LEU A 222 -7.94 0.86 20.72
C LEU A 222 -9.22 1.42 20.08
N ILE A 223 -9.04 2.30 19.11
CA ILE A 223 -10.11 2.77 18.22
C ILE A 223 -10.09 1.96 16.93
N ARG A 224 -11.19 1.31 16.60
CA ARG A 224 -11.35 0.58 15.34
C ARG A 224 -12.18 1.40 14.38
N ILE A 225 -11.66 1.63 13.19
CA ILE A 225 -12.34 2.27 12.07
C ILE A 225 -12.34 1.25 10.94
N LEU A 226 -13.40 0.45 10.87
CA LEU A 226 -13.51 -0.67 9.95
C LEU A 226 -14.57 -0.35 8.89
N VAL A 227 -14.30 -0.68 7.64
CA VAL A 227 -15.32 -0.64 6.59
C VAL A 227 -16.33 -1.75 6.85
N LYS A 228 -17.63 -1.47 6.77
CA LYS A 228 -18.67 -2.49 6.92
C LYS A 228 -18.45 -3.66 5.94
N HIS A 229 -18.69 -4.87 6.40
CA HIS A 229 -18.41 -6.11 5.64
C HIS A 229 -19.05 -6.13 4.24
N GLY A 230 -20.23 -5.53 4.06
CA GLY A 230 -20.90 -5.40 2.76
C GLY A 230 -20.28 -4.40 1.79
N GLU A 231 -19.35 -3.55 2.25
CA GLU A 231 -18.73 -2.50 1.45
C GLU A 231 -17.24 -2.78 1.13
N LEU A 232 -16.67 -3.88 1.64
CA LEU A 232 -15.38 -4.41 1.19
C LEU A 232 -15.49 -5.03 -0.22
N THR A 233 -16.49 -4.59 -0.97
CA THR A 233 -16.80 -5.11 -2.30
C THR A 233 -15.62 -4.88 -3.24
N LEU A 234 -15.39 -5.87 -4.06
CA LEU A 234 -14.51 -5.77 -5.22
C LEU A 234 -15.25 -5.10 -6.40
N GLU A 235 -16.26 -4.26 -6.06
CA GLU A 235 -17.02 -3.48 -7.03
C GLU A 235 -16.07 -2.63 -7.86
N GLY A 236 -16.19 -2.76 -9.16
CA GLY A 236 -15.29 -2.11 -10.12
C GLY A 236 -14.16 -3.00 -10.64
N ILE A 237 -13.95 -4.20 -10.10
CA ILE A 237 -13.02 -5.20 -10.67
C ILE A 237 -13.82 -6.40 -11.18
N LYS A 238 -13.93 -6.54 -12.49
CA LYS A 238 -14.49 -7.73 -13.11
C LYS A 238 -13.49 -8.87 -13.02
N GLN A 239 -13.92 -10.03 -12.55
CA GLN A 239 -13.04 -11.17 -12.30
C GLN A 239 -13.45 -12.35 -13.20
N PHE A 240 -12.46 -12.92 -13.85
CA PHE A 240 -12.66 -14.04 -14.76
C PHE A 240 -11.67 -15.16 -14.45
N PHE A 241 -12.04 -16.39 -14.79
CA PHE A 241 -11.09 -17.48 -14.80
C PHE A 241 -11.02 -18.15 -16.17
N VAL A 242 -9.85 -18.73 -16.47
CA VAL A 242 -9.59 -19.54 -17.64
C VAL A 242 -9.08 -20.89 -17.12
N ALA A 243 -9.82 -21.96 -17.43
CA ALA A 243 -9.39 -23.32 -17.09
C ALA A 243 -8.19 -23.72 -17.98
N VAL A 244 -7.10 -24.17 -17.34
CA VAL A 244 -5.88 -24.59 -18.02
C VAL A 244 -5.50 -26.01 -17.60
N GLU A 245 -5.16 -26.88 -18.58
CA GLU A 245 -4.81 -28.27 -18.32
C GLU A 245 -3.48 -28.42 -17.56
N SER A 246 -2.50 -27.59 -17.87
CA SER A 246 -1.22 -27.51 -17.13
C SER A 246 -0.58 -26.13 -17.23
N CYS A 247 -0.21 -25.55 -16.09
CA CYS A 247 0.83 -24.52 -16.09
C CYS A 247 2.18 -25.17 -15.91
N HIS A 248 3.22 -24.71 -16.61
CA HIS A 248 4.56 -25.27 -16.48
C HIS A 248 5.00 -25.31 -15.01
N LEU A 249 5.31 -26.51 -14.50
CA LEU A 249 5.76 -26.79 -13.14
C LEU A 249 7.21 -26.32 -12.94
N LEU A 250 7.42 -25.00 -12.95
CA LEU A 250 8.66 -24.46 -12.42
C LEU A 250 8.46 -24.24 -10.92
N GLN A 251 9.24 -24.91 -10.08
CA GLN A 251 9.11 -24.86 -8.61
C GLN A 251 9.42 -23.49 -8.02
N HIS A 252 10.22 -22.64 -8.71
CA HIS A 252 10.63 -21.33 -8.25
C HIS A 252 9.89 -20.22 -9.03
N GLN A 253 9.25 -19.32 -8.32
CA GLN A 253 8.48 -18.22 -8.91
C GLN A 253 9.37 -17.29 -9.76
N GLU A 254 10.61 -17.05 -9.37
CA GLU A 254 11.59 -16.22 -10.07
C GLU A 254 11.90 -16.80 -11.46
N ARG A 255 12.15 -18.10 -11.55
CA ARG A 255 12.41 -18.78 -12.83
C ARG A 255 11.18 -18.78 -13.75
N LYS A 256 9.97 -18.80 -13.21
CA LYS A 256 8.75 -18.64 -14.00
C LYS A 256 8.65 -17.25 -14.61
N VAL A 257 9.01 -16.22 -13.86
CA VAL A 257 9.05 -14.84 -14.35
C VAL A 257 10.00 -14.72 -15.51
N ASP A 258 11.21 -15.23 -15.39
CA ASP A 258 12.22 -15.17 -16.45
C ASP A 258 11.80 -15.95 -17.70
N TRP A 259 11.34 -17.17 -17.52
CA TRP A 259 10.83 -18.02 -18.62
C TRP A 259 9.65 -17.38 -19.35
N LEU A 260 8.66 -16.88 -18.61
CA LEU A 260 7.48 -16.25 -19.21
C LEU A 260 7.87 -14.95 -19.95
N THR A 261 8.79 -14.20 -19.39
CA THR A 261 9.35 -12.98 -20.01
C THR A 261 10.00 -13.29 -21.35
N GLU A 262 10.82 -14.34 -21.42
CA GLU A 262 11.47 -14.78 -22.66
C GLU A 262 10.43 -15.21 -23.71
N LYS A 263 9.46 -16.03 -23.31
CA LYS A 263 8.40 -16.49 -24.22
C LYS A 263 7.52 -15.37 -24.77
N MET A 264 7.19 -14.39 -23.96
CA MET A 264 6.40 -13.27 -24.43
C MET A 264 7.22 -12.28 -25.29
N ARG A 265 8.53 -12.13 -25.05
CA ARG A 265 9.44 -11.38 -25.93
C ARG A 265 9.58 -12.05 -27.31
N GLU A 266 9.66 -13.39 -27.35
CA GLU A 266 9.61 -14.16 -28.61
C GLU A 266 8.33 -13.87 -29.40
N ALA A 267 7.22 -13.60 -28.71
CA ALA A 267 5.94 -13.22 -29.30
C ALA A 267 5.79 -11.72 -29.58
N ASN A 268 6.89 -10.94 -29.54
CA ASN A 268 6.97 -9.50 -29.82
C ASN A 268 6.19 -8.60 -28.84
N PHE A 269 6.01 -9.01 -27.57
CA PHE A 269 5.46 -8.11 -26.56
C PHE A 269 6.57 -7.25 -25.92
N THR A 270 6.29 -5.95 -25.78
CA THR A 270 7.16 -5.03 -25.01
C THR A 270 6.83 -5.15 -23.54
N MET A 271 7.76 -5.68 -22.75
CA MET A 271 7.52 -5.97 -21.35
C MET A 271 8.76 -5.79 -20.48
N SER A 272 8.51 -5.61 -19.21
CA SER A 272 9.48 -5.65 -18.13
C SER A 272 9.18 -6.81 -17.20
N SER A 273 10.20 -7.32 -16.53
CA SER A 273 10.06 -8.37 -15.51
C SER A 273 10.79 -7.99 -14.23
N MET A 274 10.26 -8.43 -13.09
CA MET A 274 10.86 -8.15 -11.79
C MET A 274 10.57 -9.23 -10.76
N HIS A 275 11.60 -9.62 -10.00
CA HIS A 275 11.48 -10.57 -8.88
C HIS A 275 12.45 -10.24 -7.74
N GLY A 276 12.30 -10.93 -6.60
CA GLY A 276 13.01 -10.63 -5.36
C GLY A 276 14.52 -10.78 -5.40
N GLU A 277 15.06 -11.64 -6.26
CA GLU A 277 16.51 -11.88 -6.40
C GLU A 277 17.24 -10.79 -7.19
N MET A 278 16.51 -9.93 -7.93
CA MET A 278 17.13 -8.83 -8.68
C MET A 278 17.70 -7.75 -7.76
N PRO A 279 18.85 -7.13 -8.14
CA PRO A 279 19.40 -5.98 -7.43
C PRO A 279 18.40 -4.83 -7.29
N GLN A 280 18.38 -4.15 -6.13
CA GLN A 280 17.42 -3.07 -5.85
C GLN A 280 17.45 -1.94 -6.90
N LYS A 281 18.65 -1.56 -7.37
CA LYS A 281 18.79 -0.52 -8.39
C LYS A 281 18.12 -0.89 -9.72
N GLU A 282 18.21 -2.15 -10.11
CA GLU A 282 17.57 -2.66 -11.32
C GLU A 282 16.06 -2.65 -11.18
N ARG A 283 15.54 -3.11 -10.03
CA ARG A 283 14.11 -3.06 -9.71
C ARG A 283 13.56 -1.64 -9.76
N GLU A 284 14.30 -0.65 -9.26
CA GLU A 284 13.92 0.77 -9.32
C GLU A 284 13.90 1.30 -10.76
N SER A 285 14.83 0.86 -11.61
CA SER A 285 14.83 1.23 -13.04
C SER A 285 13.63 0.68 -13.76
N ILE A 286 13.37 -0.62 -13.59
CA ILE A 286 12.21 -1.33 -14.18
C ILE A 286 10.90 -0.64 -13.77
N MET A 287 10.79 -0.23 -12.51
CA MET A 287 9.64 0.52 -12.04
C MET A 287 9.42 1.84 -12.74
N LYS A 288 10.47 2.62 -12.90
CA LYS A 288 10.40 3.90 -13.60
C LYS A 288 9.96 3.71 -15.04
N GLU A 289 10.49 2.68 -15.72
CA GLU A 289 10.10 2.34 -17.09
C GLU A 289 8.61 1.96 -17.17
N PHE A 290 8.12 1.15 -16.25
CA PHE A 290 6.72 0.76 -16.21
C PHE A 290 5.80 1.95 -15.86
N GLN A 291 6.17 2.78 -14.88
CA GLN A 291 5.41 3.98 -14.51
C GLN A 291 5.39 5.04 -15.62
N SER A 292 6.44 5.13 -16.42
CA SER A 292 6.50 6.04 -17.57
C SER A 292 5.71 5.55 -18.78
N GLY A 293 5.25 4.29 -18.77
CA GLY A 293 4.55 3.66 -19.90
C GLY A 293 5.48 3.16 -21.01
N ALA A 294 6.81 3.18 -20.80
CA ALA A 294 7.79 2.61 -21.74
C ALA A 294 7.61 1.09 -21.86
N SER A 295 7.19 0.43 -20.80
CA SER A 295 6.76 -0.96 -20.79
C SER A 295 5.25 -1.03 -20.51
N ARG A 296 4.52 -1.82 -21.30
CA ARG A 296 3.06 -1.98 -21.16
C ARG A 296 2.66 -3.17 -20.30
N VAL A 297 3.55 -4.12 -20.12
CA VAL A 297 3.34 -5.35 -19.33
C VAL A 297 4.47 -5.48 -18.34
N LEU A 298 4.14 -5.77 -17.09
CA LEU A 298 5.09 -6.12 -16.05
C LEU A 298 4.78 -7.52 -15.54
N ILE A 299 5.76 -8.41 -15.62
CA ILE A 299 5.69 -9.75 -15.05
C ILE A 299 6.43 -9.71 -13.71
N SER A 300 5.77 -10.14 -12.64
CA SER A 300 6.36 -10.07 -11.31
C SER A 300 5.91 -11.21 -10.41
N THR A 301 6.71 -11.48 -9.38
CA THR A 301 6.31 -12.28 -8.23
C THR A 301 5.50 -11.45 -7.24
N ASP A 302 5.08 -12.05 -6.12
CA ASP A 302 4.32 -11.38 -5.05
C ASP A 302 5.04 -10.22 -4.35
N VAL A 303 6.30 -9.99 -4.64
CA VAL A 303 7.02 -8.77 -4.22
C VAL A 303 6.24 -7.50 -4.54
N TRP A 304 5.34 -7.58 -5.53
CA TRP A 304 4.51 -6.48 -6.02
C TRP A 304 3.05 -6.53 -5.63
N ALA A 305 2.64 -7.60 -4.96
CA ALA A 305 1.24 -7.73 -4.55
C ALA A 305 0.81 -6.62 -3.58
N CYS A 306 1.72 -6.06 -2.80
CA CYS A 306 1.41 -5.12 -1.73
C CYS A 306 1.90 -3.69 -1.99
N GLY A 307 1.05 -2.72 -1.70
CA GLY A 307 1.36 -1.33 -1.42
C GLY A 307 1.69 -0.40 -2.61
N LEU A 308 2.11 -0.90 -3.75
CA LEU A 308 2.56 -0.02 -4.83
C LEU A 308 1.43 0.63 -5.61
N ASP A 309 1.57 1.93 -5.81
CA ASP A 309 0.60 2.73 -6.56
C ASP A 309 1.06 2.95 -8.01
N VAL A 310 0.40 2.26 -8.94
CA VAL A 310 0.55 2.45 -10.38
C VAL A 310 -0.85 2.65 -10.98
N PRO A 311 -1.32 3.89 -11.07
CA PRO A 311 -2.70 4.20 -11.44
C PRO A 311 -3.11 3.74 -12.85
N GLN A 312 -2.14 3.45 -13.72
CA GLN A 312 -2.39 3.05 -15.11
C GLN A 312 -2.79 1.59 -15.27
N VAL A 313 -2.60 0.75 -14.23
CA VAL A 313 -2.91 -0.68 -14.30
C VAL A 313 -4.43 -0.89 -14.35
N SER A 314 -4.91 -1.45 -15.45
CA SER A 314 -6.32 -1.80 -15.67
C SER A 314 -6.58 -3.31 -15.68
N LEU A 315 -5.55 -4.11 -15.92
CA LEU A 315 -5.64 -5.57 -16.04
C LEU A 315 -4.60 -6.24 -15.15
N ILE A 316 -5.05 -7.23 -14.38
CA ILE A 316 -4.20 -8.16 -13.64
C ILE A 316 -4.41 -9.56 -14.19
N ILE A 317 -3.33 -10.29 -14.41
CA ILE A 317 -3.37 -11.69 -14.81
C ILE A 317 -2.65 -12.53 -13.74
N ASN A 318 -3.40 -13.34 -13.02
CA ASN A 318 -2.84 -14.33 -12.11
C ASN A 318 -2.46 -15.58 -12.92
N TYR A 319 -1.18 -15.68 -13.27
CA TYR A 319 -0.65 -16.86 -13.95
C TYR A 319 -0.69 -18.11 -13.06
N ASP A 320 -0.42 -17.93 -11.77
CA ASP A 320 -0.70 -18.90 -10.72
C ASP A 320 -1.63 -18.25 -9.69
N LEU A 321 -2.60 -19.01 -9.17
CA LEU A 321 -3.39 -18.54 -8.03
C LEU A 321 -2.52 -18.43 -6.78
N PRO A 322 -2.72 -17.41 -5.95
CA PRO A 322 -2.00 -17.28 -4.68
C PRO A 322 -2.48 -18.32 -3.66
N ASN A 323 -1.62 -18.62 -2.70
CA ASN A 323 -1.90 -19.60 -1.65
C ASN A 323 -2.82 -19.06 -0.54
N SER A 324 -3.04 -17.73 -0.46
CA SER A 324 -3.94 -17.11 0.50
C SER A 324 -4.93 -16.19 -0.18
N ARG A 325 -6.09 -16.06 0.45
CA ARG A 325 -7.20 -15.21 -0.03
C ARG A 325 -6.84 -13.72 0.03
N GLU A 326 -6.13 -13.32 1.09
CA GLU A 326 -5.66 -11.96 1.29
C GLU A 326 -4.72 -11.54 0.16
N LEU A 327 -3.77 -12.41 -0.19
CA LEU A 327 -2.82 -12.17 -1.28
C LEU A 327 -3.52 -12.04 -2.64
N TYR A 328 -4.60 -12.81 -2.87
CA TYR A 328 -5.44 -12.66 -4.04
C TYR A 328 -6.00 -11.25 -4.14
N ILE A 329 -6.59 -10.75 -3.06
CA ILE A 329 -7.14 -9.40 -2.99
C ILE A 329 -6.06 -8.34 -3.18
N HIS A 330 -4.90 -8.51 -2.58
CA HIS A 330 -3.76 -7.61 -2.77
C HIS A 330 -3.33 -7.52 -4.24
N ARG A 331 -3.29 -8.64 -4.95
CA ARG A 331 -2.96 -8.68 -6.38
C ARG A 331 -3.99 -7.95 -7.23
N ILE A 332 -5.27 -8.35 -7.16
CA ILE A 332 -6.31 -7.82 -8.06
C ILE A 332 -6.61 -6.34 -7.81
N ARG A 333 -6.45 -5.86 -6.57
CA ARG A 333 -6.60 -4.44 -6.21
C ARG A 333 -5.51 -3.52 -6.76
N ARG A 334 -4.54 -4.06 -7.52
CA ARG A 334 -3.62 -3.23 -8.32
C ARG A 334 -4.32 -2.64 -9.53
N SER A 335 -5.36 -3.30 -10.06
CA SER A 335 -6.27 -2.76 -11.08
C SER A 335 -7.42 -1.96 -10.46
N GLY A 336 -8.13 -1.19 -11.26
CA GLY A 336 -9.36 -0.50 -10.85
C GLY A 336 -9.17 0.67 -9.87
N ARG A 337 -7.97 1.25 -9.79
CA ARG A 337 -7.68 2.36 -8.88
C ARG A 337 -8.27 3.68 -9.35
N CYS A 338 -8.51 4.59 -8.41
CA CYS A 338 -9.03 5.94 -8.68
C CYS A 338 -10.39 5.93 -9.41
N GLY A 339 -11.31 5.01 -9.05
CA GLY A 339 -12.63 4.91 -9.64
C GLY A 339 -12.67 4.41 -11.10
N ARG A 340 -11.57 3.80 -11.57
CA ARG A 340 -11.53 3.11 -12.86
C ARG A 340 -12.01 1.68 -12.71
N LYS A 341 -12.61 1.14 -13.77
CA LYS A 341 -12.94 -0.28 -13.83
C LYS A 341 -11.65 -1.08 -14.03
N GLY A 342 -11.49 -2.15 -13.24
CA GLY A 342 -10.39 -3.10 -13.36
C GLY A 342 -10.86 -4.45 -13.89
N VAL A 343 -9.92 -5.24 -14.39
CA VAL A 343 -10.17 -6.63 -14.80
C VAL A 343 -9.10 -7.52 -14.17
N ALA A 344 -9.52 -8.65 -13.63
CA ALA A 344 -8.64 -9.70 -13.14
C ALA A 344 -8.94 -11.01 -13.89
N ILE A 345 -7.90 -11.63 -14.43
CA ILE A 345 -7.99 -12.92 -15.12
C ILE A 345 -7.13 -13.92 -14.36
N ASN A 346 -7.72 -15.08 -14.05
CA ASN A 346 -7.09 -16.12 -13.27
C ASN A 346 -6.91 -17.37 -14.12
N PHE A 347 -5.69 -17.88 -14.28
CA PHE A 347 -5.47 -19.21 -14.84
C PHE A 347 -5.63 -20.24 -13.74
N VAL A 348 -6.54 -21.18 -13.93
CA VAL A 348 -7.01 -22.10 -12.91
C VAL A 348 -6.82 -23.54 -13.37
N LYS A 349 -6.09 -24.32 -12.58
CA LYS A 349 -6.00 -25.76 -12.74
C LYS A 349 -7.17 -26.45 -12.04
N ASN A 350 -7.43 -27.70 -12.38
CA ASN A 350 -8.50 -28.45 -11.71
C ASN A 350 -8.38 -28.49 -10.19
N ASP A 351 -7.17 -28.57 -9.67
CA ASP A 351 -6.89 -28.60 -8.22
C ASP A 351 -7.12 -27.24 -7.54
N ASP A 352 -7.03 -26.14 -8.30
CA ASP A 352 -7.14 -24.76 -7.80
C ASP A 352 -8.60 -24.27 -7.72
N ILE A 353 -9.56 -25.01 -8.27
CA ILE A 353 -10.99 -24.62 -8.31
C ILE A 353 -11.53 -24.40 -6.89
N ARG A 354 -11.07 -25.19 -5.92
CA ARG A 354 -11.48 -25.03 -4.51
C ARG A 354 -11.07 -23.66 -3.95
N ILE A 355 -9.83 -23.25 -4.21
CA ILE A 355 -9.30 -21.94 -3.78
C ILE A 355 -10.16 -20.82 -4.37
N LEU A 356 -10.55 -20.95 -5.63
CA LEU A 356 -11.38 -19.95 -6.30
C LEU A 356 -12.76 -19.83 -5.63
N ARG A 357 -13.39 -20.96 -5.30
CA ARG A 357 -14.69 -20.98 -4.60
C ARG A 357 -14.62 -20.42 -3.18
N ASP A 358 -13.55 -20.71 -2.46
CA ASP A 358 -13.31 -20.14 -1.14
C ASP A 358 -13.18 -18.62 -1.20
N ILE A 359 -12.50 -18.08 -2.23
CA ILE A 359 -12.38 -16.64 -2.48
C ILE A 359 -13.76 -16.02 -2.77
N GLU A 360 -14.56 -16.62 -3.63
CA GLU A 360 -15.92 -16.14 -3.95
C GLU A 360 -16.80 -16.06 -2.70
N GLN A 361 -16.74 -17.09 -1.86
CA GLN A 361 -17.55 -17.16 -0.64
C GLN A 361 -17.13 -16.12 0.39
N ASP A 362 -15.82 -15.99 0.66
CA ASP A 362 -15.32 -15.11 1.71
C ASP A 362 -15.49 -13.62 1.40
N TYR A 363 -15.30 -13.26 0.13
CA TYR A 363 -15.40 -11.85 -0.29
C TYR A 363 -16.75 -11.52 -0.96
N SER A 364 -17.71 -12.45 -0.93
CA SER A 364 -19.03 -12.28 -1.56
C SER A 364 -18.92 -11.72 -2.98
N THR A 365 -17.99 -12.27 -3.75
CA THR A 365 -17.69 -11.85 -5.12
C THR A 365 -17.99 -12.96 -6.12
N GLN A 366 -18.15 -12.60 -7.38
CA GLN A 366 -18.38 -13.54 -8.47
C GLN A 366 -17.16 -13.55 -9.40
N ILE A 367 -16.67 -14.74 -9.72
CA ILE A 367 -15.58 -14.96 -10.66
C ILE A 367 -16.13 -15.82 -11.80
N ASP A 368 -16.38 -15.17 -12.93
CA ASP A 368 -17.02 -15.80 -14.09
C ASP A 368 -16.02 -16.55 -14.97
N GLU A 369 -16.49 -17.53 -15.72
CA GLU A 369 -15.69 -18.10 -16.80
C GLU A 369 -15.46 -17.03 -17.88
N MET A 370 -14.23 -16.97 -18.40
CA MET A 370 -13.88 -15.93 -19.37
C MET A 370 -14.65 -16.15 -20.69
N PRO A 371 -15.41 -15.15 -21.18
CA PRO A 371 -16.15 -15.28 -22.42
C PRO A 371 -15.19 -15.41 -23.62
N MET A 372 -15.65 -16.13 -24.66
CA MET A 372 -14.87 -16.32 -25.88
C MET A 372 -14.54 -15.02 -26.60
N ASN A 373 -15.38 -13.99 -26.47
CA ASN A 373 -15.16 -12.67 -27.05
C ASN A 373 -14.61 -11.70 -25.99
N VAL A 374 -13.30 -11.57 -25.96
CA VAL A 374 -12.59 -10.70 -24.99
C VAL A 374 -12.79 -9.19 -25.27
N ALA A 375 -13.19 -8.82 -26.50
CA ALA A 375 -13.36 -7.43 -26.89
C ALA A 375 -14.46 -6.69 -26.10
N ASP A 376 -15.41 -7.41 -25.52
CA ASP A 376 -16.50 -6.85 -24.72
C ASP A 376 -16.09 -6.55 -23.26
N LEU A 377 -14.86 -6.91 -22.87
CA LEU A 377 -14.35 -6.78 -21.49
C LEU A 377 -13.50 -5.51 -21.25
N ILE A 378 -13.01 -4.91 -22.30
CA ILE A 378 -12.11 -3.74 -22.28
C ILE A 378 -12.89 -2.46 -22.76
#